data_033ca957fdd98303f24407bf53b9de64
#
_entry.id   033ca957fdd98303f24407bf53b9de64
#
_cell.length_a   1.000
_cell.length_b   1.000
_cell.length_c   1.000
_cell.angle_alpha   90.00
_cell.angle_beta   90.00
_cell.angle_gamma   90.00
#
_symmetry.space_group_name_H-M   'P 1'
#
loop_
_entity.id
_entity.type
_entity.pdbx_description
1 polymer ?
#
loop_
_entity_poly.entity_id
_entity_poly.type
_entity_poly.pdbx_seq_one_letter_code
_entity_poly.pdbx_strand_id
1 'polypeptide(L)'
;PPSTARGRIHNPKGRAIKSLIEQYVTRKVMEYGGVEVETPIMYDAKHPSMASYFNRFPARQYNISSDGKELFLRFAACFGQFLMAKDFLLSYRHLPLKLYELTRYSFRREKSGELVGLRRLRAFTMPDCHAMCRDMEQAKQEALKRMRLSLDVIQGLGLSKDDFEMAIRFTKDFYNDNKDFVTELISILGKPVLVEQWDDRSFYFVMKWEFNFIDNLDKASALSTDQIDVENGARYNIFFTDEDGSRKNPIILHNSPSGAVERV
;
A
#
# COMPACT_ATOMS: atom_id res chain seq x y z
N PRO A 1 2.50 26.77 -6.76
CA PRO A 1 1.90 26.88 -5.42
C PRO A 1 2.70 27.90 -4.59
N PRO A 2 2.07 28.58 -3.61
CA PRO A 2 2.78 29.47 -2.73
C PRO A 2 3.98 28.79 -2.08
N SER A 3 5.09 29.49 -1.90
CA SER A 3 6.34 28.94 -1.34
C SER A 3 6.18 28.33 0.07
N THR A 4 5.14 28.73 0.80
CA THR A 4 4.79 28.25 2.13
C THR A 4 4.01 26.93 2.11
N ALA A 5 3.43 26.51 0.97
CA ALA A 5 2.65 25.27 0.89
C ALA A 5 3.57 24.06 0.70
N ARG A 6 3.30 22.98 1.44
CA ARG A 6 4.00 21.68 1.33
C ARG A 6 3.22 20.63 0.57
N GLY A 7 2.00 20.92 0.18
CA GLY A 7 1.12 20.11 -0.67
C GLY A 7 0.59 20.91 -1.86
N ARG A 8 -0.31 20.31 -2.64
CA ARG A 8 -0.99 21.00 -3.75
C ARG A 8 -2.23 21.73 -3.25
N ILE A 9 -2.46 22.92 -3.80
CA ILE A 9 -3.69 23.65 -3.64
C ILE A 9 -4.58 23.27 -4.83
N HIS A 10 -5.74 22.73 -4.55
CA HIS A 10 -6.74 22.40 -5.55
C HIS A 10 -7.75 23.53 -5.69
N ASN A 11 -7.91 24.07 -6.88
CA ASN A 11 -9.04 24.97 -7.19
C ASN A 11 -10.37 24.19 -7.18
N PRO A 12 -11.53 24.84 -7.22
CA PRO A 12 -12.82 24.13 -7.12
C PRO A 12 -12.99 23.00 -8.14
N LYS A 13 -12.58 23.22 -9.40
CA LYS A 13 -12.66 22.20 -10.46
C LYS A 13 -11.73 21.01 -10.18
N GLY A 14 -10.47 21.28 -9.82
CA GLY A 14 -9.51 20.23 -9.46
C GLY A 14 -9.93 19.46 -8.21
N ARG A 15 -10.52 20.14 -7.22
CA ARG A 15 -11.07 19.47 -6.03
C ARG A 15 -12.26 18.58 -6.37
N ALA A 16 -13.15 19.02 -7.26
CA ALA A 16 -14.27 18.21 -7.71
C ALA A 16 -13.81 16.93 -8.42
N ILE A 17 -12.84 17.01 -9.35
CA ILE A 17 -12.25 15.85 -10.02
C ILE A 17 -11.65 14.89 -8.99
N LYS A 18 -10.82 15.41 -8.10
CA LYS A 18 -10.20 14.59 -7.04
C LYS A 18 -11.26 13.89 -6.17
N SER A 19 -12.35 14.58 -5.80
CA SER A 19 -13.46 13.97 -5.03
C SER A 19 -14.12 12.82 -5.76
N LEU A 20 -14.33 12.92 -7.06
CA LEU A 20 -14.93 11.86 -7.87
C LEU A 20 -14.01 10.62 -7.94
N ILE A 21 -12.71 10.82 -8.08
CA ILE A 21 -11.71 9.74 -8.04
C ILE A 21 -11.71 9.07 -6.67
N GLU A 22 -11.64 9.85 -5.59
CA GLU A 22 -11.69 9.35 -4.20
C GLU A 22 -12.93 8.48 -3.96
N GLN A 23 -14.11 8.95 -4.36
CA GLN A 23 -15.37 8.21 -4.21
C GLN A 23 -15.41 6.94 -5.07
N TYR A 24 -14.92 7.02 -6.32
CA TYR A 24 -14.88 5.88 -7.22
C TYR A 24 -14.00 4.77 -6.65
N VAL A 25 -12.77 5.08 -6.24
CA VAL A 25 -11.82 4.10 -5.69
C VAL A 25 -12.35 3.51 -4.39
N THR A 26 -12.88 4.35 -3.48
CA THR A 26 -13.48 3.87 -2.22
C THR A 26 -14.60 2.88 -2.49
N ARG A 27 -15.53 3.20 -3.40
CA ARG A 27 -16.63 2.29 -3.76
C ARG A 27 -16.09 0.95 -4.26
N LYS A 28 -15.08 0.94 -5.14
CA LYS A 28 -14.48 -0.29 -5.66
C LYS A 28 -13.84 -1.16 -4.57
N VAL A 29 -13.19 -0.53 -3.61
CA VAL A 29 -12.61 -1.26 -2.47
C VAL A 29 -13.69 -1.80 -1.53
N MET A 30 -14.78 -1.06 -1.32
CA MET A 30 -15.92 -1.54 -0.53
C MET A 30 -16.62 -2.71 -1.23
N GLU A 31 -16.79 -2.67 -2.56
CA GLU A 31 -17.30 -3.79 -3.37
C GLU A 31 -16.40 -5.04 -3.27
N TYR A 32 -15.09 -4.87 -3.16
CA TYR A 32 -14.14 -5.95 -2.88
C TYR A 32 -14.29 -6.53 -1.46
N GLY A 33 -15.00 -5.85 -0.56
CA GLY A 33 -15.22 -6.23 0.84
C GLY A 33 -14.28 -5.54 1.83
N GLY A 34 -13.70 -4.40 1.45
CA GLY A 34 -12.95 -3.55 2.38
C GLY A 34 -13.84 -2.94 3.45
N VAL A 35 -13.34 -2.86 4.68
CA VAL A 35 -13.99 -2.16 5.80
C VAL A 35 -13.26 -0.84 6.01
N GLU A 36 -13.97 0.27 5.86
CA GLU A 36 -13.37 1.60 5.97
C GLU A 36 -13.06 1.93 7.43
N VAL A 37 -11.85 2.42 7.66
CA VAL A 37 -11.35 2.87 8.95
C VAL A 37 -10.67 4.24 8.80
N GLU A 38 -10.49 4.93 9.91
CA GLU A 38 -9.72 6.17 9.97
C GLU A 38 -8.70 6.09 11.10
N THR A 39 -7.46 6.47 10.82
CA THR A 39 -6.36 6.42 11.76
C THR A 39 -5.65 7.77 11.88
N PRO A 40 -4.97 8.08 12.99
CA PRO A 40 -4.28 9.35 13.17
C PRO A 40 -3.25 9.63 12.08
N ILE A 41 -3.01 10.92 11.82
CA ILE A 41 -1.96 11.36 10.89
C ILE A 41 -0.61 11.55 11.57
N MET A 42 -0.57 11.54 12.91
CA MET A 42 0.62 11.82 13.72
C MET A 42 0.79 10.76 14.79
N TYR A 43 2.00 10.27 14.94
CA TYR A 43 2.35 9.16 15.84
C TYR A 43 3.56 9.47 16.70
N ASP A 44 3.66 8.82 17.87
CA ASP A 44 4.83 8.86 18.73
C ASP A 44 6.00 8.12 18.08
N ALA A 45 7.12 8.81 17.86
CA ALA A 45 8.33 8.23 17.27
C ALA A 45 9.01 7.20 18.19
N LYS A 46 8.72 7.23 19.49
CA LYS A 46 9.29 6.30 20.48
C LYS A 46 8.46 5.02 20.66
N HIS A 47 7.30 4.91 19.99
CA HIS A 47 6.52 3.68 20.06
C HIS A 47 7.37 2.48 19.58
N PRO A 48 7.44 1.35 20.35
CA PRO A 48 8.35 0.24 20.06
C PRO A 48 8.23 -0.33 18.64
N SER A 49 7.01 -0.46 18.11
CA SER A 49 6.78 -0.93 16.74
C SER A 49 7.28 0.06 15.67
N MET A 50 7.37 1.36 16.00
CA MET A 50 7.90 2.39 15.10
C MET A 50 9.42 2.44 15.10
N ALA A 51 10.06 2.29 16.25
CA ALA A 51 11.51 2.32 16.38
C ALA A 51 12.19 1.27 15.48
N SER A 52 11.66 0.06 15.43
CA SER A 52 12.18 -1.00 14.57
C SER A 52 12.04 -0.69 13.07
N TYR A 53 10.99 0.05 12.70
CA TYR A 53 10.77 0.48 11.33
C TYR A 53 11.77 1.57 10.89
N PHE A 54 11.96 2.59 11.72
CA PHE A 54 12.87 3.71 11.42
C PHE A 54 14.33 3.28 11.28
N ASN A 55 14.75 2.28 12.04
CA ASN A 55 16.09 1.73 11.95
C ASN A 55 16.37 1.03 10.60
N ARG A 56 15.35 0.56 9.92
CA ARG A 56 15.48 -0.20 8.66
C ARG A 56 15.32 0.66 7.41
N PHE A 57 14.53 1.73 7.48
CA PHE A 57 14.24 2.57 6.32
C PHE A 57 14.78 3.98 6.51
N PRO A 58 15.50 4.52 5.49
CA PRO A 58 16.02 5.89 5.57
C PRO A 58 14.89 6.88 5.84
N ALA A 59 15.13 7.77 6.79
CA ALA A 59 14.18 8.73 7.29
C ALA A 59 13.67 9.68 6.19
N ARG A 60 12.50 9.37 5.61
CA ARG A 60 11.75 10.27 4.72
C ARG A 60 10.48 10.81 5.37
N GLN A 61 10.36 10.70 6.69
CA GLN A 61 9.27 11.25 7.48
C GLN A 61 9.55 12.70 7.89
N TYR A 62 8.49 13.42 8.21
CA TYR A 62 8.55 14.68 8.93
C TYR A 62 8.48 14.41 10.42
N ASN A 63 9.52 14.79 11.14
CA ASN A 63 9.55 14.73 12.60
C ASN A 63 9.06 16.05 13.17
N ILE A 64 8.34 15.99 14.28
CA ILE A 64 7.78 17.14 15.02
C ILE A 64 8.20 16.98 16.46
N SER A 65 8.83 18.01 17.01
CA SER A 65 9.08 18.11 18.46
C SER A 65 8.10 19.12 19.06
N SER A 66 7.29 18.66 20.02
CA SER A 66 6.30 19.49 20.71
C SER A 66 6.13 19.02 22.14
N ASP A 67 6.18 19.94 23.10
CA ASP A 67 5.98 19.67 24.53
C ASP A 67 6.84 18.51 25.08
N GLY A 68 8.10 18.43 24.62
CA GLY A 68 9.04 17.38 25.01
C GLY A 68 8.75 16.02 24.39
N LYS A 69 7.82 15.92 23.43
CA LYS A 69 7.50 14.70 22.69
C LYS A 69 8.08 14.75 21.29
N GLU A 70 8.62 13.63 20.85
CA GLU A 70 9.07 13.41 19.48
C GLU A 70 8.00 12.62 18.72
N LEU A 71 7.39 13.29 17.74
CA LEU A 71 6.31 12.78 16.93
C LEU A 71 6.74 12.74 15.47
N PHE A 72 6.00 11.98 14.62
CA PHE A 72 6.17 12.04 13.18
C PHE A 72 4.83 12.06 12.44
N LEU A 73 4.83 12.66 11.26
CA LEU A 73 3.69 12.58 10.33
C LEU A 73 3.76 11.29 9.53
N ARG A 74 2.64 10.57 9.44
CA ARG A 74 2.56 9.29 8.72
C ARG A 74 2.93 9.47 7.24
N PHE A 75 3.60 8.48 6.69
CA PHE A 75 3.90 8.36 5.27
C PHE A 75 3.17 7.16 4.63
N ALA A 76 2.39 6.43 5.41
CA ALA A 76 1.51 5.32 5.02
C ALA A 76 0.43 5.09 6.09
N ALA A 77 -0.69 4.47 5.72
CA ALA A 77 -1.76 4.10 6.65
C ALA A 77 -1.44 2.86 7.51
N CYS A 78 -0.47 2.05 7.10
CA CYS A 78 -0.13 0.75 7.70
C CYS A 78 -0.06 0.80 9.23
N PHE A 79 0.63 1.81 9.78
CA PHE A 79 0.88 1.93 11.22
C PHE A 79 -0.41 1.93 12.03
N GLY A 80 -1.35 2.81 11.67
CA GLY A 80 -2.63 2.94 12.37
C GLY A 80 -3.47 1.68 12.26
N GLN A 81 -3.57 1.13 11.06
CA GLN A 81 -4.34 -0.10 10.83
C GLN A 81 -3.74 -1.29 11.57
N PHE A 82 -2.42 -1.42 11.65
CA PHE A 82 -1.77 -2.52 12.38
C PHE A 82 -1.89 -2.36 13.90
N LEU A 83 -1.78 -1.13 14.41
CA LEU A 83 -2.02 -0.86 15.84
C LEU A 83 -3.48 -1.16 16.22
N MET A 84 -4.43 -0.81 15.36
CA MET A 84 -5.85 -1.16 15.54
C MET A 84 -6.06 -2.68 15.51
N ALA A 85 -5.49 -3.37 14.51
CA ALA A 85 -5.65 -4.81 14.34
C ALA A 85 -5.02 -5.63 15.48
N LYS A 86 -3.97 -5.13 16.12
CA LYS A 86 -3.35 -5.74 17.29
C LYS A 86 -4.34 -5.93 18.43
N ASP A 87 -5.28 -5.00 18.58
CA ASP A 87 -6.26 -5.00 19.68
C ASP A 87 -7.55 -5.76 19.33
N PHE A 88 -7.64 -6.31 18.10
CA PHE A 88 -8.80 -7.10 17.70
C PHE A 88 -8.73 -8.54 18.21
N LEU A 89 -9.88 -9.07 18.60
CA LEU A 89 -10.05 -10.49 18.89
C LEU A 89 -10.40 -11.24 17.61
N LEU A 90 -9.36 -11.68 16.89
CA LEU A 90 -9.50 -12.34 15.59
C LEU A 90 -9.50 -13.86 15.73
N SER A 91 -10.34 -14.52 14.95
CA SER A 91 -10.27 -15.95 14.67
C SER A 91 -10.10 -16.18 13.17
N TYR A 92 -9.70 -17.39 12.78
CA TYR A 92 -9.57 -17.76 11.37
C TYR A 92 -10.84 -17.48 10.53
N ARG A 93 -12.01 -17.47 11.16
CA ARG A 93 -13.31 -17.19 10.51
C ARG A 93 -13.49 -15.74 10.09
N HIS A 94 -12.72 -14.81 10.68
CA HIS A 94 -12.74 -13.39 10.34
C HIS A 94 -11.79 -13.08 9.18
N LEU A 95 -10.97 -14.05 8.75
CA LEU A 95 -9.97 -13.85 7.72
C LEU A 95 -10.48 -14.31 6.34
N PRO A 96 -10.19 -13.59 5.26
CA PRO A 96 -9.32 -12.42 5.23
C PRO A 96 -10.01 -11.16 5.76
N LEU A 97 -9.43 -10.49 6.76
CA LEU A 97 -9.90 -9.18 7.24
C LEU A 97 -9.29 -8.08 6.38
N LYS A 98 -10.12 -7.25 5.77
CA LYS A 98 -9.71 -6.21 4.82
C LYS A 98 -9.97 -4.83 5.40
N LEU A 99 -8.93 -4.16 5.89
CA LEU A 99 -9.01 -2.79 6.41
C LEU A 99 -8.65 -1.81 5.30
N TYR A 100 -9.49 -0.82 5.09
CA TYR A 100 -9.33 0.20 4.08
C TYR A 100 -9.31 1.59 4.70
N GLU A 101 -8.42 2.46 4.24
CA GLU A 101 -8.41 3.87 4.58
C GLU A 101 -8.07 4.71 3.36
N LEU A 102 -8.94 5.68 3.07
CA LEU A 102 -8.59 6.76 2.16
C LEU A 102 -7.69 7.75 2.89
N THR A 103 -6.39 7.51 2.85
CA THR A 103 -5.38 8.25 3.59
C THR A 103 -5.11 9.60 2.94
N ARG A 104 -5.93 10.61 3.26
CA ARG A 104 -5.91 11.93 2.60
C ARG A 104 -4.63 12.71 2.79
N TYR A 105 -3.85 12.42 3.84
CA TYR A 105 -2.59 13.07 4.12
C TYR A 105 -1.55 12.03 4.52
N SER A 106 -0.89 11.47 3.49
CA SER A 106 0.40 10.80 3.64
C SER A 106 1.50 11.78 3.33
N PHE A 107 2.53 11.85 4.19
CA PHE A 107 3.60 12.83 4.09
C PHE A 107 4.94 12.16 3.81
N ARG A 108 5.66 12.66 2.80
CA ARG A 108 6.99 12.18 2.46
C ARG A 108 7.94 13.35 2.28
N ARG A 109 9.05 13.33 3.02
CA ARG A 109 10.08 14.37 2.94
C ARG A 109 10.90 14.19 1.67
N GLU A 110 10.43 14.77 0.56
CA GLU A 110 11.17 14.84 -0.69
C GLU A 110 12.06 16.07 -0.72
N LYS A 111 13.28 15.93 -1.28
CA LYS A 111 14.18 17.07 -1.53
C LYS A 111 13.59 17.97 -2.63
N SER A 112 14.02 19.24 -2.69
CA SER A 112 13.47 20.20 -3.65
C SER A 112 13.63 19.74 -5.10
N GLY A 113 14.77 19.16 -5.48
CA GLY A 113 15.01 18.63 -6.83
C GLY A 113 14.29 17.34 -7.18
N GLU A 114 13.63 16.69 -6.21
CA GLU A 114 12.88 15.45 -6.43
C GLU A 114 11.40 15.69 -6.77
N LEU A 115 10.90 16.91 -6.56
CA LEU A 115 9.48 17.23 -6.79
C LEU A 115 9.19 17.37 -8.29
N VAL A 116 8.14 16.70 -8.76
CA VAL A 116 7.76 16.72 -10.17
C VAL A 116 6.24 16.78 -10.33
N GLY A 117 5.68 17.94 -10.62
CA GLY A 117 4.26 18.12 -10.91
C GLY A 117 3.33 17.47 -9.89
N LEU A 118 2.41 16.63 -10.33
CA LEU A 118 1.57 15.75 -9.49
C LEU A 118 2.21 14.37 -9.29
N ARG A 119 3.25 14.06 -10.04
CA ARG A 119 3.92 12.75 -10.01
C ARG A 119 4.68 12.48 -8.72
N ARG A 120 5.30 13.50 -8.12
CA ARG A 120 6.07 13.38 -6.87
C ARG A 120 5.79 14.52 -5.91
N LEU A 121 5.06 14.25 -4.85
CA LEU A 121 4.53 15.20 -3.90
C LEU A 121 5.06 14.93 -2.48
N ARG A 122 5.04 15.95 -1.62
CA ARG A 122 5.33 15.84 -0.19
C ARG A 122 4.12 15.48 0.65
N ALA A 123 2.91 15.76 0.16
CA ALA A 123 1.66 15.36 0.77
C ALA A 123 0.72 14.86 -0.35
N PHE A 124 0.12 13.70 -0.17
CA PHE A 124 -0.69 13.03 -1.18
C PHE A 124 -1.76 12.16 -0.51
N THR A 125 -2.72 11.72 -1.32
CA THR A 125 -3.81 10.84 -0.90
C THR A 125 -3.59 9.44 -1.43
N MET A 126 -3.65 8.43 -0.55
CA MET A 126 -3.52 7.02 -0.91
C MET A 126 -4.77 6.23 -0.49
N PRO A 127 -5.35 5.41 -1.36
CA PRO A 127 -6.36 4.43 -0.99
C PRO A 127 -5.66 3.16 -0.48
N ASP A 128 -5.30 3.12 0.79
CA ASP A 128 -4.55 2.02 1.38
C ASP A 128 -5.50 0.91 1.86
N CYS A 129 -5.38 -0.30 1.31
CA CYS A 129 -6.16 -1.47 1.68
C CYS A 129 -5.23 -2.60 2.13
N HIS A 130 -5.32 -2.98 3.41
CA HIS A 130 -4.58 -4.12 3.97
C HIS A 130 -5.51 -5.32 4.16
N ALA A 131 -5.08 -6.49 3.66
CA ALA A 131 -5.80 -7.74 3.91
C ALA A 131 -4.96 -8.65 4.81
N MET A 132 -5.51 -9.02 5.96
CA MET A 132 -4.90 -9.98 6.88
C MET A 132 -5.40 -11.37 6.51
N CYS A 133 -4.49 -12.25 6.11
CA CYS A 133 -4.76 -13.59 5.61
C CYS A 133 -4.27 -14.64 6.61
N ARG A 134 -4.98 -15.78 6.67
CA ARG A 134 -4.66 -16.89 7.56
C ARG A 134 -3.30 -17.51 7.25
N ASP A 135 -3.02 -17.69 5.95
CA ASP A 135 -1.87 -18.40 5.44
C ASP A 135 -1.50 -17.91 4.04
N MET A 136 -0.44 -18.49 3.46
CA MET A 136 0.04 -18.12 2.14
C MET A 136 -0.97 -18.47 1.03
N GLU A 137 -1.73 -19.54 1.19
CA GLU A 137 -2.72 -19.92 0.17
C GLU A 137 -3.85 -18.89 0.08
N GLN A 138 -4.39 -18.45 1.23
CA GLN A 138 -5.38 -17.38 1.25
C GLN A 138 -4.78 -16.05 0.75
N ALA A 139 -3.51 -15.76 1.09
CA ALA A 139 -2.82 -14.56 0.61
C ALA A 139 -2.67 -14.55 -0.92
N LYS A 140 -2.33 -15.68 -1.55
CA LYS A 140 -2.24 -15.82 -3.00
C LYS A 140 -3.61 -15.59 -3.67
N GLN A 141 -4.66 -16.20 -3.14
CA GLN A 141 -6.03 -16.02 -3.66
C GLN A 141 -6.50 -14.57 -3.57
N GLU A 142 -6.21 -13.90 -2.45
CA GLU A 142 -6.52 -12.47 -2.30
C GLU A 142 -5.66 -11.59 -3.22
N ALA A 143 -4.38 -11.90 -3.42
CA ALA A 143 -3.52 -11.17 -4.34
C ALA A 143 -4.04 -11.22 -5.79
N LEU A 144 -4.56 -12.35 -6.26
CA LEU A 144 -5.20 -12.47 -7.58
C LEU A 144 -6.46 -11.59 -7.70
N LYS A 145 -7.30 -11.55 -6.67
CA LYS A 145 -8.49 -10.67 -6.63
C LYS A 145 -8.08 -9.19 -6.65
N ARG A 146 -7.01 -8.84 -5.93
CA ARG A 146 -6.50 -7.47 -5.81
C ARG A 146 -5.81 -6.99 -7.08
N MET A 147 -5.18 -7.89 -7.83
CA MET A 147 -4.71 -7.61 -9.18
C MET A 147 -5.88 -7.20 -10.08
N ARG A 148 -6.99 -7.97 -10.08
CA ARG A 148 -8.19 -7.65 -10.84
C ARG A 148 -8.84 -6.34 -10.38
N LEU A 149 -8.94 -6.11 -9.06
CA LEU A 149 -9.42 -4.85 -8.49
C LEU A 149 -8.60 -3.65 -9.00
N SER A 150 -7.26 -3.76 -8.95
CA SER A 150 -6.37 -2.69 -9.40
C SER A 150 -6.51 -2.40 -10.89
N LEU A 151 -6.62 -3.44 -11.72
CA LEU A 151 -6.89 -3.27 -13.16
C LEU A 151 -8.24 -2.60 -13.41
N ASP A 152 -9.31 -3.05 -12.74
CA ASP A 152 -10.65 -2.46 -12.86
C ASP A 152 -10.66 -0.98 -12.43
N VAL A 153 -9.97 -0.65 -11.34
CA VAL A 153 -9.85 0.75 -10.88
C VAL A 153 -9.12 1.60 -11.91
N ILE A 154 -7.96 1.17 -12.39
CA ILE A 154 -7.14 1.95 -13.35
C ILE A 154 -7.87 2.11 -14.68
N GLN A 155 -8.51 1.05 -15.19
CA GLN A 155 -9.29 1.11 -16.43
C GLN A 155 -10.53 2.01 -16.28
N GLY A 156 -11.21 1.95 -15.15
CA GLY A 156 -12.35 2.83 -14.88
C GLY A 156 -11.98 4.30 -14.71
N LEU A 157 -10.70 4.60 -14.46
CA LEU A 157 -10.13 5.96 -14.46
C LEU A 157 -9.67 6.41 -15.86
N GLY A 158 -9.86 5.55 -16.89
CA GLY A 158 -9.61 5.88 -18.28
C GLY A 158 -8.26 5.44 -18.82
N LEU A 159 -7.46 4.71 -18.06
CA LEU A 159 -6.20 4.14 -18.52
C LEU A 159 -6.41 2.72 -19.07
N SER A 160 -5.84 2.45 -20.22
CA SER A 160 -5.78 1.09 -20.81
C SER A 160 -4.56 0.32 -20.29
N LYS A 161 -4.51 -0.98 -20.57
CA LYS A 161 -3.33 -1.80 -20.26
C LYS A 161 -2.07 -1.34 -21.01
N ASP A 162 -2.23 -0.61 -22.11
CA ASP A 162 -1.12 -0.11 -22.94
C ASP A 162 -0.47 1.17 -22.36
N ASP A 163 -1.16 1.83 -21.40
CA ASP A 163 -0.68 3.08 -20.80
C ASP A 163 0.31 2.87 -19.65
N PHE A 164 0.52 1.63 -19.19
CA PHE A 164 1.44 1.34 -18.09
C PHE A 164 2.16 0.01 -18.27
N GLU A 165 3.32 -0.10 -17.63
CA GLU A 165 4.09 -1.32 -17.53
C GLU A 165 4.00 -1.90 -16.12
N MET A 166 4.03 -3.22 -15.99
CA MET A 166 4.09 -3.88 -14.70
C MET A 166 5.52 -4.30 -14.39
N ALA A 167 5.97 -3.94 -13.20
CA ALA A 167 7.15 -4.53 -12.58
C ALA A 167 6.72 -5.46 -11.44
N ILE A 168 7.29 -6.65 -11.40
CA ILE A 168 7.11 -7.60 -10.29
C ILE A 168 8.47 -8.00 -9.73
N ARG A 169 8.56 -8.02 -8.41
CA ARG A 169 9.76 -8.44 -7.70
C ARG A 169 9.43 -9.44 -6.62
N PHE A 170 10.31 -10.43 -6.45
CA PHE A 170 10.15 -11.50 -5.46
C PHE A 170 11.51 -12.12 -5.10
N THR A 171 11.53 -12.83 -3.98
CA THR A 171 12.69 -13.68 -3.63
C THR A 171 12.68 -14.94 -4.48
N LYS A 172 13.87 -15.49 -4.77
CA LYS A 172 14.01 -16.74 -5.53
C LYS A 172 13.26 -17.90 -4.87
N ASP A 173 13.36 -18.03 -3.56
CA ASP A 173 12.66 -19.08 -2.82
C ASP A 173 11.15 -18.95 -2.99
N PHE A 174 10.59 -17.74 -2.78
CA PHE A 174 9.16 -17.52 -3.00
C PHE A 174 8.74 -17.90 -4.42
N TYR A 175 9.51 -17.52 -5.44
CA TYR A 175 9.19 -17.87 -6.83
C TYR A 175 9.24 -19.38 -7.06
N ASN A 176 10.27 -20.06 -6.57
CA ASN A 176 10.44 -21.51 -6.75
C ASN A 176 9.27 -22.30 -6.15
N ASP A 177 8.76 -21.86 -5.00
CA ASP A 177 7.67 -22.50 -4.29
C ASP A 177 6.29 -22.14 -4.87
N ASN A 178 6.18 -21.05 -5.68
CA ASN A 178 4.90 -20.46 -6.10
C ASN A 178 4.87 -20.09 -7.59
N LYS A 179 5.53 -20.85 -8.47
CA LYS A 179 5.62 -20.55 -9.92
C LYS A 179 4.27 -20.41 -10.59
N ASP A 180 3.35 -21.33 -10.30
CA ASP A 180 2.01 -21.34 -10.91
C ASP A 180 1.22 -20.08 -10.51
N PHE A 181 1.30 -19.69 -9.23
CA PHE A 181 0.67 -18.46 -8.76
C PHE A 181 1.24 -17.22 -9.44
N VAL A 182 2.57 -17.11 -9.56
CA VAL A 182 3.21 -15.96 -10.24
C VAL A 182 2.82 -15.92 -11.72
N THR A 183 2.75 -17.08 -12.38
CA THR A 183 2.31 -17.19 -13.76
C THR A 183 0.86 -16.77 -13.93
N GLU A 184 -0.04 -17.22 -13.04
CA GLU A 184 -1.45 -16.83 -13.04
C GLU A 184 -1.60 -15.32 -12.82
N LEU A 185 -0.87 -14.75 -11.85
CA LEU A 185 -0.89 -13.32 -11.55
C LEU A 185 -0.50 -12.48 -12.78
N ILE A 186 0.56 -12.87 -13.48
CA ILE A 186 1.01 -12.20 -14.70
C ILE A 186 -0.01 -12.37 -15.84
N SER A 187 -0.63 -13.55 -15.95
CA SER A 187 -1.59 -13.83 -17.02
C SER A 187 -2.85 -12.95 -16.93
N ILE A 188 -3.23 -12.48 -15.73
CA ILE A 188 -4.34 -11.52 -15.54
C ILE A 188 -4.06 -10.20 -16.27
N LEU A 189 -2.82 -9.73 -16.26
CA LEU A 189 -2.43 -8.55 -17.03
C LEU A 189 -2.48 -8.81 -18.54
N GLY A 190 -2.02 -9.98 -18.98
CA GLY A 190 -2.06 -10.42 -20.38
C GLY A 190 -1.02 -9.77 -21.27
N LYS A 191 0.08 -9.26 -20.71
CA LYS A 191 1.24 -8.74 -21.44
C LYS A 191 2.55 -9.02 -20.69
N PRO A 192 3.72 -8.89 -21.32
CA PRO A 192 5.02 -9.06 -20.68
C PRO A 192 5.19 -8.13 -19.49
N VAL A 193 5.97 -8.56 -18.49
CA VAL A 193 6.26 -7.81 -17.27
C VAL A 193 7.76 -7.75 -17.02
N LEU A 194 8.21 -6.68 -16.36
CA LEU A 194 9.57 -6.59 -15.86
C LEU A 194 9.70 -7.40 -14.57
N VAL A 195 10.59 -8.37 -14.55
CA VAL A 195 10.84 -9.21 -13.38
C VAL A 195 12.15 -8.82 -12.71
N GLU A 196 12.10 -8.58 -11.39
CA GLU A 196 13.27 -8.41 -10.53
C GLU A 196 13.29 -9.52 -9.49
N GLN A 197 14.35 -10.32 -9.48
CA GLN A 197 14.49 -11.47 -8.60
C GLN A 197 15.65 -11.24 -7.61
N TRP A 198 15.38 -11.49 -6.32
CA TRP A 198 16.35 -11.32 -5.25
C TRP A 198 16.78 -12.67 -4.66
N ASP A 199 18.06 -12.77 -4.29
CA ASP A 199 18.56 -13.92 -3.56
C ASP A 199 18.05 -13.92 -2.13
N ASP A 200 18.16 -12.77 -1.45
CA ASP A 200 17.76 -12.60 -0.05
C ASP A 200 16.63 -11.59 0.12
N ARG A 201 15.79 -11.81 1.11
CA ARG A 201 14.72 -10.89 1.48
C ARG A 201 15.26 -9.72 2.30
N SER A 202 15.39 -8.55 1.69
CA SER A 202 15.80 -7.31 2.35
C SER A 202 14.64 -6.47 2.91
N PHE A 203 13.40 -6.72 2.45
CA PHE A 203 12.19 -6.03 2.88
C PHE A 203 11.25 -6.94 3.69
N TYR A 204 10.15 -6.39 4.23
CA TYR A 204 9.13 -7.15 4.96
C TYR A 204 8.30 -8.06 4.04
N PHE A 205 8.30 -7.82 2.73
CA PHE A 205 7.53 -8.58 1.75
C PHE A 205 8.41 -9.60 1.00
N VAL A 206 7.78 -10.69 0.58
CA VAL A 206 8.39 -11.74 -0.27
C VAL A 206 8.09 -11.51 -1.75
N MET A 207 7.02 -10.78 -2.05
CA MET A 207 6.62 -10.38 -3.39
C MET A 207 6.03 -8.98 -3.36
N LYS A 208 6.31 -8.21 -4.41
CA LYS A 208 5.68 -6.93 -4.71
C LYS A 208 5.47 -6.81 -6.21
N TRP A 209 4.31 -6.30 -6.63
CA TRP A 209 4.15 -5.79 -7.99
C TRP A 209 3.69 -4.33 -7.96
N GLU A 210 3.94 -3.62 -9.06
CA GLU A 210 3.49 -2.26 -9.27
C GLU A 210 3.23 -1.99 -10.75
N PHE A 211 2.17 -1.23 -11.04
CA PHE A 211 1.93 -0.64 -12.35
C PHE A 211 2.67 0.69 -12.42
N ASN A 212 3.36 0.92 -13.52
CA ASN A 212 4.15 2.12 -13.76
C ASN A 212 3.67 2.79 -15.04
N PHE A 213 3.07 3.97 -14.90
CA PHE A 213 2.79 4.84 -16.04
C PHE A 213 4.12 5.37 -16.60
N ILE A 214 4.28 5.28 -17.91
CA ILE A 214 5.45 5.81 -18.59
C ILE A 214 5.05 7.10 -19.29
N ASP A 215 5.64 8.23 -18.91
CA ASP A 215 5.35 9.52 -19.53
C ASP A 215 6.11 9.70 -20.85
N ASN A 216 5.79 10.78 -21.58
CA ASN A 216 6.41 11.10 -22.86
C ASN A 216 7.90 11.48 -22.77
N LEU A 217 8.48 11.47 -21.59
CA LEU A 217 9.91 11.65 -21.32
C LEU A 217 10.57 10.36 -20.82
N ASP A 218 9.92 9.22 -21.01
CA ASP A 218 10.36 7.89 -20.56
C ASP A 218 10.59 7.81 -19.04
N LYS A 219 9.78 8.55 -18.27
CA LYS A 219 9.83 8.54 -16.82
C LYS A 219 8.71 7.71 -16.23
N ALA A 220 9.08 6.70 -15.45
CA ALA A 220 8.14 5.84 -14.74
C ALA A 220 7.52 6.54 -13.53
N SER A 221 6.22 6.29 -13.30
CA SER A 221 5.48 6.73 -12.13
C SER A 221 4.59 5.61 -11.63
N ALA A 222 4.82 5.14 -10.41
CA ALA A 222 4.04 4.06 -9.83
C ALA A 222 2.57 4.48 -9.66
N LEU A 223 1.67 3.67 -10.16
CA LEU A 223 0.23 3.70 -9.95
C LEU A 223 -0.14 2.67 -8.88
N SER A 224 -0.95 1.68 -9.23
CA SER A 224 -1.31 0.59 -8.32
C SER A 224 -0.11 -0.22 -7.85
N THR A 225 -0.21 -0.74 -6.63
CA THR A 225 0.80 -1.66 -6.07
C THR A 225 0.15 -2.65 -5.13
N ASP A 226 0.72 -3.84 -5.02
CA ASP A 226 0.39 -4.81 -3.98
C ASP A 226 1.65 -5.55 -3.51
N GLN A 227 1.64 -5.99 -2.24
CA GLN A 227 2.78 -6.65 -1.59
C GLN A 227 2.28 -7.79 -0.70
N ILE A 228 3.02 -8.90 -0.65
CA ILE A 228 2.79 -10.00 0.31
C ILE A 228 3.81 -9.86 1.43
N ASP A 229 3.35 -9.42 2.58
CA ASP A 229 4.13 -9.14 3.79
C ASP A 229 4.07 -10.34 4.75
N VAL A 230 5.22 -10.89 5.06
CA VAL A 230 5.38 -12.05 5.96
C VAL A 230 6.01 -11.66 7.31
N GLU A 231 6.13 -10.39 7.61
CA GLU A 231 6.88 -9.91 8.78
C GLU A 231 6.05 -9.07 9.74
N ASN A 232 5.23 -8.14 9.23
CA ASN A 232 4.57 -7.16 10.07
C ASN A 232 3.46 -7.75 10.97
N GLY A 233 2.86 -8.86 10.59
CA GLY A 233 1.94 -9.58 11.49
C GLY A 233 2.59 -9.88 12.85
N ALA A 234 3.78 -10.47 12.83
CA ALA A 234 4.56 -10.75 14.03
C ALA A 234 5.13 -9.48 14.69
N ARG A 235 5.69 -8.56 13.88
CA ARG A 235 6.30 -7.30 14.37
C ARG A 235 5.32 -6.43 15.18
N TYR A 236 4.06 -6.37 14.77
CA TYR A 236 3.03 -5.59 15.45
C TYR A 236 2.26 -6.42 16.49
N ASN A 237 2.64 -7.69 16.72
CA ASN A 237 1.92 -8.60 17.61
C ASN A 237 0.44 -8.74 17.23
N ILE A 238 0.13 -8.81 15.95
CA ILE A 238 -1.21 -9.11 15.45
C ILE A 238 -1.39 -10.62 15.46
N PHE A 239 -2.45 -11.11 16.10
CA PHE A 239 -2.74 -12.53 16.23
C PHE A 239 -4.18 -12.86 15.84
N PHE A 240 -4.38 -14.07 15.37
CA PHE A 240 -5.69 -14.70 15.30
C PHE A 240 -5.63 -16.08 15.95
N THR A 241 -6.78 -16.56 16.42
CA THR A 241 -6.94 -17.94 16.89
C THR A 241 -7.29 -18.81 15.70
N ASP A 242 -6.47 -19.81 15.41
CA ASP A 242 -6.69 -20.73 14.31
C ASP A 242 -7.69 -21.84 14.73
N GLU A 243 -8.02 -22.71 13.78
CA GLU A 243 -9.03 -23.76 13.93
C GLU A 243 -8.68 -24.79 15.03
N ASP A 244 -7.38 -25.01 15.20
CA ASP A 244 -6.80 -25.89 16.24
C ASP A 244 -6.65 -25.21 17.62
N GLY A 245 -7.13 -23.97 17.77
CA GLY A 245 -7.00 -23.16 18.98
C GLY A 245 -5.64 -22.49 19.17
N SER A 246 -4.68 -22.71 18.27
CA SER A 246 -3.37 -22.06 18.34
C SER A 246 -3.45 -20.58 17.93
N ARG A 247 -2.53 -19.76 18.48
CA ARG A 247 -2.37 -18.36 18.09
C ARG A 247 -1.34 -18.26 16.96
N LYS A 248 -1.73 -17.63 15.86
CA LYS A 248 -0.86 -17.42 14.68
C LYS A 248 -0.86 -15.95 14.26
N ASN A 249 0.21 -15.53 13.60
CA ASN A 249 0.29 -14.21 12.98
C ASN A 249 -0.27 -14.29 11.56
N PRO A 250 -1.07 -13.30 11.10
CA PRO A 250 -1.53 -13.26 9.74
C PRO A 250 -0.40 -12.87 8.77
N ILE A 251 -0.50 -13.34 7.53
CA ILE A 251 0.18 -12.74 6.38
C ILE A 251 -0.63 -11.50 5.97
N ILE A 252 0.06 -10.40 5.66
CA ILE A 252 -0.60 -9.13 5.36
C ILE A 252 -0.35 -8.74 3.89
N LEU A 253 -1.41 -8.42 3.18
CA LEU A 253 -1.30 -7.83 1.85
C LEU A 253 -1.45 -6.32 1.94
N HIS A 254 -0.62 -5.58 1.20
CA HIS A 254 -0.65 -4.12 1.13
C HIS A 254 -0.99 -3.68 -0.29
N ASN A 255 -2.19 -3.17 -0.49
CA ASN A 255 -2.63 -2.70 -1.81
C ASN A 255 -2.99 -1.22 -1.78
N SER A 256 -2.63 -0.54 -2.84
CA SER A 256 -3.17 0.77 -3.19
C SER A 256 -3.71 0.67 -4.62
N PRO A 257 -5.03 0.50 -4.82
CA PRO A 257 -5.61 0.15 -6.12
C PRO A 257 -5.39 1.17 -7.23
N SER A 258 -5.27 2.45 -6.90
CA SER A 258 -4.95 3.51 -7.87
C SER A 258 -3.53 4.06 -7.70
N GLY A 259 -2.88 3.80 -6.57
CA GLY A 259 -1.75 4.61 -6.12
C GLY A 259 -2.19 6.00 -5.65
N ALA A 260 -1.28 6.96 -5.62
CA ALA A 260 -1.61 8.31 -5.19
C ALA A 260 -2.67 8.94 -6.09
N VAL A 261 -3.80 9.37 -5.50
CA VAL A 261 -4.96 9.93 -6.21
C VAL A 261 -4.59 11.15 -7.07
N GLU A 262 -3.65 11.95 -6.61
CA GLU A 262 -3.16 13.12 -7.34
C GLU A 262 -2.36 12.77 -8.60
N ARG A 263 -1.93 11.51 -8.74
CA ARG A 263 -1.10 11.05 -9.85
C ARG A 263 -1.92 10.51 -11.01
N VAL A 264 -3.05 9.95 -10.72
CA VAL A 264 -4.02 9.46 -11.69
C VAL A 264 -4.87 10.63 -12.24
#